data_af6202c4395f0c5f3a52f103245af91a
#
_entry.id   af6202c4395f0c5f3a52f103245af91a
#
_cell.length_a   1.000
_cell.length_b   1.000
_cell.length_c   1.000
_cell.angle_alpha   90.00
_cell.angle_beta   90.00
_cell.angle_gamma   90.00
#
_symmetry.space_group_name_H-M   'P 1'
#
loop_
_entity.id
_entity.type
_entity.pdbx_description
1 polymer ?
#
loop_
_entity_poly.entity_id
_entity_poly.type
_entity_poly.pdbx_seq_one_letter_code
_entity_poly.pdbx_strand_id
1 'polypeptide(L)'
;MSARSDVTYVYDGSFEGLLTAVFESFESRELPCSIVAEDEFAPTLFACKTVDTDPQKADRVRRGLKNVSADVWNAVRLGYLTCVEDRGTLINDFVHMVMHYGAGVMRMLADDTVSRLTKAVRALKQESHKYTGFVRFSISEDNTLTSIIEPKNSVLPLLAPHFCDRYPNESFLIYDKTHSQALVWHNRQKMIIPLDGFEQPQAGDEELYFRALWKHFYDTVAIEARYNPRCRMNFMPKRYWNQLPEMDESNSPDAVRGVKRIGA
;
A
#
# COMPACT_ATOMS: atom_id res chain seq x y z
N MET A 1 -3.26 -29.61 15.17
CA MET A 1 -2.81 -28.22 15.39
C MET A 1 -2.56 -28.08 16.88
N SER A 2 -1.43 -27.51 17.28
CA SER A 2 -1.14 -27.20 18.69
C SER A 2 -2.16 -26.17 19.19
N ALA A 3 -2.57 -26.26 20.47
CA ALA A 3 -3.43 -25.25 21.08
C ALA A 3 -2.69 -23.89 21.07
N ARG A 4 -3.40 -22.78 20.84
CA ARG A 4 -2.81 -21.45 20.97
C ARG A 4 -2.37 -21.23 22.42
N SER A 5 -1.22 -20.61 22.59
CA SER A 5 -0.74 -20.15 23.90
C SER A 5 -1.35 -18.79 24.22
N ASP A 6 -1.60 -18.54 25.52
CA ASP A 6 -2.13 -17.26 26.01
C ASP A 6 -1.02 -16.19 26.08
N VAL A 7 -0.31 -16.00 24.96
CA VAL A 7 0.77 -15.02 24.84
C VAL A 7 0.59 -14.16 23.59
N THR A 8 0.79 -12.86 23.72
CA THR A 8 0.85 -11.91 22.64
C THR A 8 2.31 -11.53 22.37
N TYR A 9 2.75 -11.66 21.14
CA TYR A 9 4.06 -11.17 20.69
C TYR A 9 3.91 -9.74 20.19
N VAL A 10 4.80 -8.86 20.68
CA VAL A 10 4.85 -7.45 20.28
C VAL A 10 6.19 -7.19 19.61
N TYR A 11 6.17 -6.66 18.40
CA TYR A 11 7.38 -6.37 17.60
C TYR A 11 7.38 -4.91 17.11
N ASP A 12 8.50 -4.41 16.60
CA ASP A 12 8.74 -3.02 16.20
C ASP A 12 7.94 -2.52 14.97
N GLY A 13 7.01 -3.30 14.44
CA GLY A 13 6.24 -2.96 13.24
C GLY A 13 6.98 -3.20 11.92
N SER A 14 8.29 -3.46 11.92
CA SER A 14 9.06 -3.73 10.72
C SER A 14 8.77 -5.12 10.14
N PHE A 15 9.02 -5.30 8.83
CA PHE A 15 8.87 -6.63 8.23
C PHE A 15 9.89 -7.64 8.77
N GLU A 16 11.09 -7.18 9.13
CA GLU A 16 12.13 -8.01 9.74
C GLU A 16 11.75 -8.40 11.17
N GLY A 17 11.14 -7.48 11.92
CA GLY A 17 10.57 -7.77 13.24
C GLY A 17 9.48 -8.82 13.19
N LEU A 18 8.55 -8.71 12.24
CA LEU A 18 7.53 -9.75 12.03
C LEU A 18 8.15 -11.12 11.71
N LEU A 19 9.12 -11.19 10.81
CA LEU A 19 9.80 -12.45 10.49
C LEU A 19 10.57 -13.00 11.70
N THR A 20 11.11 -12.13 12.55
CA THR A 20 11.74 -12.54 13.82
C THR A 20 10.70 -13.11 14.78
N ALA A 21 9.53 -12.49 14.90
CA ALA A 21 8.43 -13.01 15.73
C ALA A 21 7.96 -14.39 15.25
N VAL A 22 7.86 -14.58 13.93
CA VAL A 22 7.57 -15.90 13.34
C VAL A 22 8.67 -16.90 13.71
N PHE A 23 9.96 -16.54 13.62
CA PHE A 23 11.06 -17.41 14.03
C PHE A 23 10.94 -17.82 15.50
N GLU A 24 10.71 -16.84 16.39
CA GLU A 24 10.52 -17.06 17.83
C GLU A 24 9.39 -18.05 18.14
N SER A 25 8.27 -17.97 17.39
CA SER A 25 7.16 -18.89 17.57
C SER A 25 7.54 -20.36 17.30
N PHE A 26 8.43 -20.60 16.33
CA PHE A 26 8.96 -21.94 16.07
C PHE A 26 10.02 -22.38 17.08
N GLU A 27 10.91 -21.47 17.50
CA GLU A 27 11.97 -21.76 18.47
C GLU A 27 11.38 -22.11 19.84
N SER A 28 10.38 -21.34 20.29
CA SER A 28 9.65 -21.58 21.55
C SER A 28 8.62 -22.71 21.44
N ARG A 29 8.34 -23.20 20.23
CA ARG A 29 7.25 -24.17 19.95
C ARG A 29 5.89 -23.67 20.42
N GLU A 30 5.67 -22.37 20.33
CA GLU A 30 4.43 -21.71 20.73
C GLU A 30 3.66 -21.25 19.50
N LEU A 31 2.34 -21.29 19.59
CA LEU A 31 1.45 -20.64 18.65
C LEU A 31 0.80 -19.46 19.37
N PRO A 32 1.37 -18.23 19.30
CA PRO A 32 0.86 -17.10 20.06
C PRO A 32 -0.59 -16.78 19.69
N CYS A 33 -1.38 -16.29 20.65
CA CYS A 33 -2.75 -15.88 20.38
C CYS A 33 -2.79 -14.65 19.46
N SER A 34 -1.77 -13.79 19.54
CA SER A 34 -1.65 -12.62 18.68
C SER A 34 -0.19 -12.25 18.44
N ILE A 35 0.10 -11.69 17.25
CA ILE A 35 1.36 -11.03 16.90
C ILE A 35 1.00 -9.65 16.36
N VAL A 36 1.38 -8.59 17.08
CA VAL A 36 1.01 -7.21 16.79
C VAL A 36 2.24 -6.29 16.75
N ALA A 37 2.17 -5.24 15.97
CA ALA A 37 3.17 -4.19 16.00
C ALA A 37 3.01 -3.32 17.26
N GLU A 38 4.09 -2.73 17.73
CA GLU A 38 4.10 -1.93 18.95
C GLU A 38 3.13 -0.73 18.87
N ASP A 39 3.04 -0.08 17.74
CA ASP A 39 2.13 1.03 17.48
C ASP A 39 0.64 0.61 17.36
N GLU A 40 0.37 -0.66 17.08
CA GLU A 40 -0.97 -1.25 17.02
C GLU A 40 -1.36 -1.96 18.33
N PHE A 41 -0.44 -2.04 19.30
CA PHE A 41 -0.65 -2.80 20.52
C PHE A 41 -1.68 -2.13 21.43
N ALA A 42 -2.72 -2.89 21.79
CA ALA A 42 -3.68 -2.52 22.81
C ALA A 42 -3.49 -3.39 24.08
N PRO A 43 -3.69 -2.84 25.29
CA PRO A 43 -3.60 -3.61 26.52
C PRO A 43 -4.45 -4.87 26.48
N THR A 44 -3.85 -6.00 26.83
CA THR A 44 -4.50 -7.32 26.84
C THR A 44 -4.36 -8.00 28.19
N LEU A 45 -5.24 -8.95 28.47
CA LEU A 45 -5.14 -9.80 29.68
C LEU A 45 -4.14 -10.96 29.50
N PHE A 46 -3.66 -11.18 28.29
CA PHE A 46 -2.68 -12.21 27.99
C PHE A 46 -1.26 -11.76 28.33
N ALA A 47 -0.38 -12.71 28.59
CA ALA A 47 1.04 -12.42 28.74
C ALA A 47 1.60 -11.78 27.46
N CYS A 48 2.44 -10.75 27.61
CA CYS A 48 3.08 -10.08 26.48
C CYS A 48 4.56 -10.42 26.43
N LYS A 49 5.05 -10.77 25.24
CA LYS A 49 6.46 -11.01 24.95
C LYS A 49 6.90 -10.02 23.88
N THR A 50 7.78 -9.09 24.26
CA THR A 50 8.44 -8.23 23.28
C THR A 50 9.47 -9.02 22.50
N VAL A 51 9.47 -8.86 21.18
CA VAL A 51 10.38 -9.52 20.26
C VAL A 51 11.29 -8.47 19.63
N ASP A 52 12.54 -8.47 20.03
CA ASP A 52 13.57 -7.61 19.44
C ASP A 52 13.91 -8.11 18.03
N THR A 53 13.98 -7.20 17.07
CA THR A 53 14.30 -7.52 15.69
C THR A 53 15.71 -8.06 15.54
N ASP A 54 15.80 -9.28 15.05
CA ASP A 54 17.05 -9.98 14.73
C ASP A 54 17.13 -10.26 13.20
N PRO A 55 17.99 -9.52 12.48
CA PRO A 55 18.15 -9.70 11.02
C PRO A 55 18.58 -11.12 10.62
N GLN A 56 19.31 -11.84 11.47
CA GLN A 56 19.76 -13.20 11.18
C GLN A 56 18.59 -14.20 11.26
N LYS A 57 17.74 -14.06 12.29
CA LYS A 57 16.52 -14.86 12.44
C LYS A 57 15.54 -14.56 11.31
N ALA A 58 15.32 -13.27 11.00
CA ALA A 58 14.47 -12.84 9.88
C ALA A 58 14.95 -13.42 8.53
N ASP A 59 16.26 -13.37 8.25
CA ASP A 59 16.82 -13.90 7.01
C ASP A 59 16.71 -15.43 6.94
N ARG A 60 16.79 -16.13 8.05
CA ARG A 60 16.57 -17.57 8.12
C ARG A 60 15.16 -17.97 7.72
N VAL A 61 14.13 -17.23 8.21
CA VAL A 61 12.74 -17.44 7.81
C VAL A 61 12.56 -17.10 6.32
N ARG A 62 13.10 -15.96 5.87
CA ARG A 62 13.06 -15.54 4.47
C ARG A 62 13.61 -16.61 3.53
N ARG A 63 14.79 -17.16 3.84
CA ARG A 63 15.41 -18.24 3.04
C ARG A 63 14.58 -19.52 3.08
N GLY A 64 14.07 -19.89 4.25
CA GLY A 64 13.20 -21.05 4.41
C GLY A 64 11.96 -20.95 3.51
N LEU A 65 11.23 -19.85 3.53
CA LEU A 65 10.03 -19.61 2.72
C LEU A 65 10.34 -19.60 1.22
N LYS A 66 11.44 -18.94 0.80
CA LYS A 66 11.88 -18.94 -0.61
C LYS A 66 12.23 -20.34 -1.12
N ASN A 67 12.83 -21.16 -0.28
CA ASN A 67 13.17 -22.57 -0.63
C ASN A 67 11.91 -23.43 -0.80
N VAL A 68 10.82 -23.11 -0.09
CA VAL A 68 9.54 -23.81 -0.29
C VAL A 68 8.92 -23.41 -1.63
N SER A 69 8.71 -22.11 -1.88
CA SER A 69 8.16 -21.58 -3.14
C SER A 69 8.27 -20.05 -3.20
N ALA A 70 8.49 -19.51 -4.39
CA ALA A 70 8.38 -18.08 -4.66
C ALA A 70 6.97 -17.52 -4.38
N ASP A 71 5.92 -18.31 -4.63
CA ASP A 71 4.53 -17.91 -4.38
C ASP A 71 4.25 -17.78 -2.88
N VAL A 72 4.75 -18.73 -2.07
CA VAL A 72 4.67 -18.69 -0.61
C VAL A 72 5.37 -17.43 -0.07
N TRP A 73 6.60 -17.19 -0.50
CA TRP A 73 7.33 -15.97 -0.12
C TRP A 73 6.58 -14.70 -0.51
N ASN A 74 6.05 -14.64 -1.74
CA ASN A 74 5.28 -13.49 -2.21
C ASN A 74 3.99 -13.31 -1.41
N ALA A 75 3.31 -14.39 -1.01
CA ALA A 75 2.10 -14.32 -0.18
C ALA A 75 2.41 -13.69 1.18
N VAL A 76 3.50 -14.08 1.84
CA VAL A 76 3.94 -13.51 3.13
C VAL A 76 4.35 -12.05 2.97
N ARG A 77 5.21 -11.73 1.99
CA ARG A 77 5.67 -10.37 1.73
C ARG A 77 4.53 -9.40 1.40
N LEU A 78 3.58 -9.83 0.57
CA LEU A 78 2.42 -9.02 0.23
C LEU A 78 1.39 -9.00 1.35
N GLY A 79 1.25 -10.08 2.12
CA GLY A 79 0.40 -10.12 3.30
C GLY A 79 0.76 -9.07 4.33
N TYR A 80 2.05 -8.83 4.54
CA TYR A 80 2.54 -7.76 5.43
C TYR A 80 2.10 -6.36 5.00
N LEU A 81 1.95 -6.10 3.70
CA LEU A 81 1.54 -4.81 3.15
C LEU A 81 0.01 -4.58 3.20
N THR A 82 -0.76 -5.56 3.66
CA THR A 82 -2.21 -5.46 3.73
C THR A 82 -2.68 -4.70 4.98
N CYS A 83 -3.88 -4.11 4.90
CA CYS A 83 -4.53 -3.42 6.02
C CYS A 83 -5.32 -4.37 6.96
N VAL A 84 -4.99 -5.66 6.98
CA VAL A 84 -5.64 -6.61 7.89
C VAL A 84 -5.11 -6.37 9.29
N GLU A 85 -6.00 -6.12 10.26
CA GLU A 85 -5.66 -5.77 11.64
C GLU A 85 -4.80 -6.84 12.34
N ASP A 86 -5.11 -8.12 12.11
CA ASP A 86 -4.37 -9.27 12.67
C ASP A 86 -3.34 -9.86 11.69
N ARG A 87 -2.78 -9.04 10.80
CA ARG A 87 -1.87 -9.50 9.73
C ARG A 87 -0.67 -10.28 10.24
N GLY A 88 -0.12 -9.90 11.40
CA GLY A 88 1.01 -10.60 12.01
C GLY A 88 0.65 -12.02 12.41
N THR A 89 -0.48 -12.18 13.09
CA THR A 89 -1.01 -13.49 13.48
C THR A 89 -1.37 -14.34 12.26
N LEU A 90 -2.06 -13.73 11.28
CA LEU A 90 -2.46 -14.40 10.03
C LEU A 90 -1.24 -14.94 9.26
N ILE A 91 -0.18 -14.13 9.17
CA ILE A 91 1.07 -14.54 8.50
C ILE A 91 1.77 -15.66 9.29
N ASN A 92 1.82 -15.56 10.62
CA ASN A 92 2.42 -16.62 11.44
C ASN A 92 1.69 -17.95 11.25
N ASP A 93 0.36 -17.94 11.34
CA ASP A 93 -0.46 -19.13 11.13
C ASP A 93 -0.23 -19.74 9.73
N PHE A 94 -0.22 -18.86 8.71
CA PHE A 94 0.07 -19.30 7.35
C PHE A 94 1.47 -19.93 7.24
N VAL A 95 2.50 -19.36 7.86
CA VAL A 95 3.87 -19.90 7.84
C VAL A 95 3.93 -21.26 8.56
N HIS A 96 3.22 -21.43 9.69
CA HIS A 96 3.09 -22.72 10.35
C HIS A 96 2.47 -23.79 9.41
N MET A 97 1.42 -23.43 8.68
CA MET A 97 0.82 -24.30 7.66
C MET A 97 1.80 -24.62 6.53
N VAL A 98 2.58 -23.63 6.07
CA VAL A 98 3.61 -23.83 5.04
C VAL A 98 4.64 -24.86 5.48
N MET A 99 5.10 -24.78 6.74
CA MET A 99 6.09 -25.74 7.26
C MET A 99 5.52 -27.16 7.39
N HIS A 100 4.21 -27.31 7.53
CA HIS A 100 3.55 -28.61 7.61
C HIS A 100 3.17 -29.19 6.24
N TYR A 101 2.61 -28.37 5.34
CA TYR A 101 2.04 -28.80 4.05
C TYR A 101 2.91 -28.45 2.84
N GLY A 102 4.01 -27.73 3.04
CA GLY A 102 4.87 -27.22 1.96
C GLY A 102 4.12 -26.27 1.02
N ALA A 103 4.57 -26.19 -0.24
CA ALA A 103 3.96 -25.33 -1.26
C ALA A 103 2.49 -25.68 -1.58
N GLY A 104 2.03 -26.88 -1.21
CA GLY A 104 0.64 -27.33 -1.39
C GLY A 104 -0.39 -26.45 -0.67
N VAL A 105 0.02 -25.74 0.41
CA VAL A 105 -0.83 -24.85 1.18
C VAL A 105 -1.52 -23.78 0.31
N MET A 106 -0.86 -23.28 -0.74
CA MET A 106 -1.41 -22.28 -1.64
C MET A 106 -2.70 -22.72 -2.36
N ARG A 107 -2.97 -24.01 -2.43
CA ARG A 107 -4.17 -24.60 -3.04
C ARG A 107 -5.29 -24.86 -2.03
N MET A 108 -5.03 -24.72 -0.74
CA MET A 108 -6.00 -24.99 0.35
C MET A 108 -6.94 -23.81 0.57
N LEU A 109 -7.60 -23.34 -0.50
CA LEU A 109 -8.47 -22.13 -0.45
C LEU A 109 -9.72 -22.29 0.43
N ALA A 110 -10.06 -23.50 0.84
CA ALA A 110 -11.14 -23.76 1.79
C ALA A 110 -10.73 -23.53 3.26
N ASP A 111 -9.41 -23.48 3.54
CA ASP A 111 -8.90 -23.12 4.85
C ASP A 111 -9.05 -21.60 5.09
N ASP A 112 -9.47 -21.22 6.29
CA ASP A 112 -9.75 -19.82 6.62
C ASP A 112 -8.49 -18.95 6.55
N THR A 113 -7.37 -19.42 7.08
CA THR A 113 -6.09 -18.70 7.07
C THR A 113 -5.64 -18.41 5.63
N VAL A 114 -5.64 -19.45 4.77
CA VAL A 114 -5.24 -19.32 3.37
C VAL A 114 -6.20 -18.44 2.59
N SER A 115 -7.50 -18.61 2.82
CA SER A 115 -8.56 -17.81 2.18
C SER A 115 -8.44 -16.33 2.54
N ARG A 116 -8.28 -16.01 3.84
CA ARG A 116 -8.14 -14.64 4.35
C ARG A 116 -6.90 -13.97 3.77
N LEU A 117 -5.75 -14.62 3.84
CA LEU A 117 -4.49 -14.10 3.29
C LEU A 117 -4.59 -13.86 1.77
N THR A 118 -5.14 -14.82 1.03
CA THR A 118 -5.31 -14.72 -0.42
C THR A 118 -6.24 -13.55 -0.80
N LYS A 119 -7.36 -13.39 -0.10
CA LYS A 119 -8.29 -12.27 -0.30
C LYS A 119 -7.63 -10.92 0.01
N ALA A 120 -6.89 -10.82 1.12
CA ALA A 120 -6.17 -9.62 1.51
C ALA A 120 -5.11 -9.22 0.46
N VAL A 121 -4.29 -10.15 0.01
CA VAL A 121 -3.28 -9.93 -1.04
C VAL A 121 -3.95 -9.53 -2.37
N ARG A 122 -5.09 -10.13 -2.72
CA ARG A 122 -5.85 -9.75 -3.90
C ARG A 122 -6.37 -8.30 -3.80
N ALA A 123 -6.90 -7.91 -2.64
CA ALA A 123 -7.38 -6.54 -2.39
C ALA A 123 -6.23 -5.52 -2.51
N LEU A 124 -5.06 -5.79 -1.92
CA LEU A 124 -3.86 -4.97 -2.05
C LEU A 124 -3.46 -4.79 -3.54
N LYS A 125 -3.39 -5.88 -4.30
CA LYS A 125 -3.04 -5.82 -5.73
C LYS A 125 -4.06 -5.03 -6.55
N GLN A 126 -5.35 -5.20 -6.27
CA GLN A 126 -6.41 -4.45 -6.94
C GLN A 126 -6.35 -2.96 -6.60
N GLU A 127 -6.06 -2.61 -5.34
CA GLU A 127 -5.90 -1.22 -4.93
C GLU A 127 -4.68 -0.58 -5.59
N SER A 128 -3.53 -1.24 -5.54
CA SER A 128 -2.32 -0.80 -6.24
C SER A 128 -2.57 -0.58 -7.74
N HIS A 129 -3.25 -1.53 -8.42
CA HIS A 129 -3.58 -1.38 -9.83
C HIS A 129 -4.47 -0.17 -10.11
N LYS A 130 -5.42 0.16 -9.22
CA LYS A 130 -6.23 1.38 -9.37
C LYS A 130 -5.38 2.64 -9.27
N TYR A 131 -4.44 2.69 -8.33
CA TYR A 131 -3.55 3.84 -8.20
C TYR A 131 -2.62 4.06 -9.39
N THR A 132 -2.27 3.03 -10.17
CA THR A 132 -1.52 3.25 -11.42
C THR A 132 -2.29 4.12 -12.43
N GLY A 133 -3.63 4.12 -12.36
CA GLY A 133 -4.49 4.96 -13.20
C GLY A 133 -4.99 6.25 -12.53
N PHE A 134 -5.00 6.31 -11.20
CA PHE A 134 -5.62 7.42 -10.45
C PHE A 134 -4.62 8.41 -9.86
N VAL A 135 -3.34 8.07 -9.74
CA VAL A 135 -2.33 9.04 -9.33
C VAL A 135 -2.28 10.19 -10.34
N ARG A 136 -2.38 11.42 -9.82
CA ARG A 136 -2.23 12.66 -10.58
C ARG A 136 -1.07 13.42 -9.97
N PHE A 137 -0.13 13.80 -10.81
CA PHE A 137 0.99 14.61 -10.38
C PHE A 137 0.69 16.08 -10.62
N SER A 138 1.14 16.91 -9.67
CA SER A 138 1.29 18.35 -9.84
C SER A 138 2.76 18.68 -9.93
N ILE A 139 3.09 19.68 -10.71
CA ILE A 139 4.46 20.14 -10.90
C ILE A 139 4.75 21.21 -9.86
N SER A 140 5.78 21.00 -9.03
CA SER A 140 6.30 22.00 -8.11
C SER A 140 7.18 23.04 -8.85
N GLU A 141 7.50 24.16 -8.21
CA GLU A 141 8.35 25.21 -8.77
C GLU A 141 9.76 24.71 -9.17
N ASP A 142 10.26 23.68 -8.51
CA ASP A 142 11.55 23.01 -8.79
C ASP A 142 11.43 21.89 -9.86
N ASN A 143 10.33 21.82 -10.60
CA ASN A 143 9.99 20.78 -11.57
C ASN A 143 9.90 19.35 -11.00
N THR A 144 9.71 19.20 -9.69
CA THR A 144 9.44 17.90 -9.09
C THR A 144 7.95 17.56 -9.23
N LEU A 145 7.67 16.34 -9.68
CA LEU A 145 6.31 15.81 -9.76
C LEU A 145 5.85 15.35 -8.38
N THR A 146 4.80 15.92 -7.82
CA THR A 146 4.27 15.56 -6.50
C THR A 146 2.87 15.04 -6.58
N SER A 147 2.56 14.03 -5.76
CA SER A 147 1.22 13.46 -5.64
C SER A 147 0.93 13.02 -4.21
N ILE A 148 -0.32 13.16 -3.78
CA ILE A 148 -0.80 12.63 -2.51
C ILE A 148 -1.77 11.50 -2.80
N ILE A 149 -1.67 10.40 -2.04
CA ILE A 149 -2.60 9.28 -2.09
C ILE A 149 -3.06 8.90 -0.67
N GLU A 150 -4.24 8.31 -0.56
CA GLU A 150 -4.83 7.83 0.70
C GLU A 150 -5.27 6.35 0.54
N PRO A 151 -4.33 5.41 0.39
CA PRO A 151 -4.67 3.99 0.24
C PRO A 151 -5.02 3.36 1.59
N LYS A 152 -5.75 2.24 1.55
CA LYS A 152 -5.96 1.40 2.73
C LYS A 152 -4.76 0.50 3.02
N ASN A 153 -4.15 -0.04 1.97
CA ASN A 153 -3.01 -0.93 2.05
C ASN A 153 -1.71 -0.18 1.75
N SER A 154 -0.57 -0.66 2.22
CA SER A 154 0.75 -0.08 1.91
C SER A 154 1.13 -0.35 0.45
N VAL A 155 0.63 0.48 -0.47
CA VAL A 155 0.75 0.26 -1.92
C VAL A 155 2.05 0.77 -2.54
N LEU A 156 2.79 1.67 -1.88
CA LEU A 156 3.99 2.31 -2.44
C LEU A 156 5.02 1.31 -3.00
N PRO A 157 5.32 0.16 -2.33
CA PRO A 157 6.26 -0.82 -2.87
C PRO A 157 5.80 -1.45 -4.20
N LEU A 158 4.48 -1.51 -4.45
CA LEU A 158 3.89 -2.06 -5.66
C LEU A 158 3.77 -1.00 -6.77
N LEU A 159 3.64 0.28 -6.40
CA LEU A 159 3.55 1.41 -7.34
C LEU A 159 4.93 1.79 -7.88
N ALA A 160 5.98 1.63 -7.08
CA ALA A 160 7.32 2.08 -7.42
C ALA A 160 7.82 1.58 -8.80
N PRO A 161 7.72 0.30 -9.17
CA PRO A 161 8.16 -0.14 -10.49
C PRO A 161 7.45 0.61 -11.62
N HIS A 162 6.12 0.74 -11.53
CA HIS A 162 5.30 1.37 -12.56
C HIS A 162 5.70 2.84 -12.81
N PHE A 163 5.83 3.63 -11.74
CA PHE A 163 6.12 5.06 -11.87
C PHE A 163 7.59 5.33 -12.17
N CYS A 164 8.53 4.54 -11.65
CA CYS A 164 9.95 4.64 -12.00
C CYS A 164 10.18 4.32 -13.48
N ASP A 165 9.46 3.36 -14.06
CA ASP A 165 9.56 3.02 -15.48
C ASP A 165 8.87 4.08 -16.36
N ARG A 166 7.78 4.69 -15.89
CA ARG A 166 7.03 5.68 -16.64
C ARG A 166 7.72 7.05 -16.67
N TYR A 167 8.40 7.42 -15.59
CA TYR A 167 9.08 8.70 -15.39
C TYR A 167 10.56 8.50 -15.05
N PRO A 168 11.35 7.90 -15.96
CA PRO A 168 12.72 7.49 -15.64
C PRO A 168 13.69 8.64 -15.44
N ASN A 169 13.41 9.82 -16.02
CA ASN A 169 14.30 10.98 -16.02
C ASN A 169 13.80 12.13 -15.15
N GLU A 170 12.55 12.08 -14.72
CA GLU A 170 11.91 13.07 -13.86
C GLU A 170 12.13 12.73 -12.39
N SER A 171 12.18 13.74 -11.54
CA SER A 171 12.09 13.55 -10.09
C SER A 171 10.64 13.55 -9.66
N PHE A 172 10.25 12.57 -8.82
CA PHE A 172 8.90 12.56 -8.30
C PHE A 172 8.82 12.11 -6.83
N LEU A 173 7.74 12.55 -6.18
CA LEU A 173 7.36 12.17 -4.83
C LEU A 173 5.88 11.75 -4.82
N ILE A 174 5.59 10.53 -4.32
CA ILE A 174 4.23 10.08 -4.05
C ILE A 174 4.10 9.91 -2.54
N TYR A 175 3.33 10.78 -1.91
CA TYR A 175 3.07 10.76 -0.48
C TYR A 175 1.84 9.92 -0.15
N ASP A 176 2.04 8.89 0.66
CA ASP A 176 0.97 8.08 1.25
C ASP A 176 0.62 8.67 2.61
N LYS A 177 -0.48 9.43 2.64
CA LYS A 177 -0.97 10.11 3.84
C LYS A 177 -1.47 9.15 4.91
N THR A 178 -1.96 7.96 4.50
CA THR A 178 -2.49 6.97 5.44
C THR A 178 -1.39 6.34 6.30
N HIS A 179 -0.23 6.09 5.68
CA HIS A 179 0.89 5.40 6.33
C HIS A 179 2.06 6.33 6.67
N SER A 180 1.92 7.66 6.46
CA SER A 180 2.99 8.66 6.69
C SER A 180 4.31 8.26 6.03
N GLN A 181 4.24 7.89 4.75
CA GLN A 181 5.40 7.45 3.96
C GLN A 181 5.41 8.12 2.59
N ALA A 182 6.59 8.31 2.04
CA ALA A 182 6.75 8.83 0.69
C ALA A 182 7.64 7.92 -0.17
N LEU A 183 7.18 7.63 -1.39
CA LEU A 183 8.01 7.10 -2.45
C LEU A 183 8.69 8.26 -3.15
N VAL A 184 10.01 8.32 -3.04
CA VAL A 184 10.85 9.33 -3.69
C VAL A 184 11.64 8.66 -4.81
N TRP A 185 11.62 9.28 -5.99
CA TRP A 185 12.44 8.92 -7.14
C TRP A 185 13.26 10.12 -7.57
N HIS A 186 14.55 10.00 -7.48
CA HIS A 186 15.49 11.04 -7.89
C HIS A 186 16.79 10.41 -8.40
N ASN A 187 17.36 10.93 -9.48
CA ASN A 187 18.60 10.42 -10.08
C ASN A 187 18.59 8.88 -10.29
N ARG A 188 17.49 8.32 -10.76
CA ARG A 188 17.30 6.87 -10.96
C ARG A 188 17.44 6.03 -9.69
N GLN A 189 17.30 6.65 -8.54
CA GLN A 189 17.27 5.98 -7.24
C GLN A 189 15.89 6.11 -6.64
N LYS A 190 15.35 5.00 -6.16
CA LYS A 190 14.08 4.96 -5.45
C LYS A 190 14.29 4.73 -3.97
N MET A 191 13.56 5.46 -3.16
CA MET A 191 13.50 5.28 -1.71
C MET A 191 12.06 5.38 -1.25
N ILE A 192 11.69 4.61 -0.23
CA ILE A 192 10.48 4.81 0.54
C ILE A 192 10.94 5.26 1.92
N ILE A 193 10.52 6.45 2.32
CA ILE A 193 10.95 7.08 3.57
C ILE A 193 9.73 7.42 4.43
N PRO A 194 9.83 7.37 5.76
CA PRO A 194 8.82 7.96 6.62
C PRO A 194 8.78 9.48 6.39
N LEU A 195 7.59 10.04 6.36
CA LEU A 195 7.37 11.47 6.16
C LEU A 195 6.10 11.89 6.91
N ASP A 196 6.29 12.58 8.03
CA ASP A 196 5.19 13.09 8.84
C ASP A 196 4.71 14.44 8.32
N GLY A 197 3.60 14.42 7.63
CA GLY A 197 2.97 15.59 7.05
C GLY A 197 3.67 16.05 5.76
N PHE A 198 2.90 16.10 4.68
CA PHE A 198 3.29 16.68 3.41
C PHE A 198 2.12 17.52 2.90
N GLU A 199 2.38 18.79 2.72
CA GLU A 199 1.45 19.69 2.03
C GLU A 199 1.91 19.85 0.59
N GLN A 200 0.99 19.57 -0.34
CA GLN A 200 1.28 19.76 -1.74
C GLN A 200 1.52 21.25 -2.01
N PRO A 201 2.60 21.62 -2.71
CA PRO A 201 2.83 23.00 -3.09
C PRO A 201 1.61 23.60 -3.79
N GLN A 202 1.34 24.90 -3.55
CA GLN A 202 0.25 25.55 -4.26
C GLN A 202 0.45 25.47 -5.76
N ALA A 203 -0.63 25.14 -6.46
CA ALA A 203 -0.59 25.04 -7.91
C ALA A 203 -0.33 26.44 -8.50
N GLY A 204 0.73 26.56 -9.31
CA GLY A 204 0.96 27.77 -10.09
C GLY A 204 -0.09 27.95 -11.18
N ASP A 205 -0.12 29.15 -11.81
CA ASP A 205 -1.10 29.51 -12.85
C ASP A 205 -1.10 28.50 -14.01
N GLU A 206 0.06 27.99 -14.40
CA GLU A 206 0.22 27.00 -15.47
C GLU A 206 -0.42 25.66 -15.09
N GLU A 207 -0.20 25.18 -13.89
CA GLU A 207 -0.81 23.95 -13.37
C GLU A 207 -2.34 24.08 -13.29
N LEU A 208 -2.84 25.22 -12.80
CA LEU A 208 -4.29 25.50 -12.77
C LEU A 208 -4.90 25.50 -14.17
N TYR A 209 -4.18 26.06 -15.14
CA TYR A 209 -4.60 26.03 -16.56
C TYR A 209 -4.66 24.58 -17.10
N PHE A 210 -3.65 23.75 -16.82
CA PHE A 210 -3.66 22.34 -17.26
C PHE A 210 -4.76 21.53 -16.58
N ARG A 211 -5.03 21.75 -15.30
CA ARG A 211 -6.16 21.12 -14.61
C ARG A 211 -7.51 21.48 -15.23
N ALA A 212 -7.71 22.74 -15.59
CA ALA A 212 -8.91 23.20 -16.27
C ALA A 212 -9.05 22.60 -17.66
N LEU A 213 -7.94 22.52 -18.44
CA LEU A 213 -7.93 21.83 -19.73
C LEU A 213 -8.27 20.36 -19.62
N TRP A 214 -7.70 19.68 -18.63
CA TRP A 214 -7.98 18.27 -18.39
C TRP A 214 -9.45 18.03 -18.02
N LYS A 215 -10.00 18.87 -17.15
CA LYS A 215 -11.44 18.80 -16.81
C LYS A 215 -12.32 19.06 -18.02
N HIS A 216 -12.01 20.07 -18.80
CA HIS A 216 -12.76 20.38 -20.04
C HIS A 216 -12.70 19.21 -21.03
N PHE A 217 -11.53 18.62 -21.23
CA PHE A 217 -11.39 17.43 -22.07
C PHE A 217 -12.25 16.27 -21.53
N TYR A 218 -12.18 15.99 -20.21
CA TYR A 218 -12.96 14.93 -19.58
C TYR A 218 -14.46 15.12 -19.80
N ASP A 219 -14.98 16.33 -19.61
CA ASP A 219 -16.39 16.65 -19.77
C ASP A 219 -16.81 16.60 -21.24
N THR A 220 -15.95 17.03 -22.18
CA THR A 220 -16.24 17.06 -23.62
C THR A 220 -16.26 15.67 -24.25
N VAL A 221 -15.38 14.77 -23.82
CA VAL A 221 -15.29 13.39 -24.32
C VAL A 221 -16.38 12.49 -23.74
N ALA A 222 -17.05 12.93 -22.66
CA ALA A 222 -18.11 12.18 -22.03
C ALA A 222 -19.32 12.02 -22.99
N ILE A 223 -19.72 10.78 -23.21
CA ILE A 223 -20.91 10.44 -24.01
C ILE A 223 -22.11 10.38 -23.05
N GLU A 224 -23.03 11.36 -23.12
CA GLU A 224 -24.21 11.46 -22.25
C GLU A 224 -25.04 10.16 -22.22
N ALA A 225 -25.27 9.52 -23.35
CA ALA A 225 -26.01 8.25 -23.45
C ALA A 225 -25.34 7.09 -22.68
N ARG A 226 -24.06 7.22 -22.32
CA ARG A 226 -23.30 6.23 -21.51
C ARG A 226 -23.15 6.65 -20.06
N TYR A 227 -23.70 7.79 -19.65
CA TYR A 227 -23.59 8.27 -18.28
C TYR A 227 -24.25 7.30 -17.29
N ASN A 228 -23.43 6.65 -16.48
CA ASN A 228 -23.88 5.69 -15.46
C ASN A 228 -23.07 5.90 -14.15
N PRO A 229 -23.61 6.69 -13.21
CA PRO A 229 -22.93 7.01 -11.94
C PRO A 229 -22.59 5.77 -11.10
N ARG A 230 -23.47 4.74 -11.11
CA ARG A 230 -23.23 3.50 -10.36
C ARG A 230 -22.05 2.73 -10.95
N CYS A 231 -21.99 2.59 -12.26
CA CYS A 231 -20.89 1.95 -12.95
C CYS A 231 -19.57 2.71 -12.69
N ARG A 232 -19.59 4.05 -12.81
CA ARG A 232 -18.43 4.89 -12.51
C ARG A 232 -17.94 4.68 -11.09
N MET A 233 -18.81 4.68 -10.07
CA MET A 233 -18.43 4.47 -8.67
C MET A 233 -17.88 3.06 -8.40
N ASN A 234 -18.26 2.04 -9.15
CA ASN A 234 -17.70 0.71 -9.03
C ASN A 234 -16.24 0.64 -9.51
N PHE A 235 -15.92 1.32 -10.63
CA PHE A 235 -14.58 1.34 -11.20
C PHE A 235 -13.68 2.39 -10.55
N MET A 236 -14.25 3.55 -10.19
CA MET A 236 -13.59 4.69 -9.58
C MET A 236 -14.35 5.11 -8.31
N PRO A 237 -14.15 4.43 -7.16
CA PRO A 237 -14.80 4.76 -5.90
C PRO A 237 -14.55 6.20 -5.47
N LYS A 238 -15.54 6.81 -4.80
CA LYS A 238 -15.50 8.22 -4.36
C LYS A 238 -14.26 8.59 -3.52
N ARG A 239 -13.67 7.64 -2.79
CA ARG A 239 -12.48 7.88 -1.98
C ARG A 239 -11.26 8.33 -2.79
N TYR A 240 -11.22 8.08 -4.11
CA TYR A 240 -10.15 8.55 -5.00
C TYR A 240 -10.42 9.95 -5.57
N TRP A 241 -11.65 10.46 -5.46
CA TRP A 241 -12.06 11.68 -6.17
C TRP A 241 -11.36 12.94 -5.67
N ASN A 242 -11.03 13.00 -4.38
CA ASN A 242 -10.33 14.16 -3.80
C ASN A 242 -8.96 14.43 -4.46
N GLN A 243 -8.38 13.42 -5.11
CA GLN A 243 -7.08 13.50 -5.76
C GLN A 243 -7.19 13.63 -7.29
N LEU A 244 -8.42 13.70 -7.83
CA LEU A 244 -8.68 13.71 -9.26
C LEU A 244 -9.16 15.10 -9.71
N PRO A 245 -8.33 15.88 -10.44
CA PRO A 245 -8.71 17.22 -10.92
C PRO A 245 -10.02 17.22 -11.73
N GLU A 246 -10.30 16.14 -12.47
CA GLU A 246 -11.52 15.95 -13.24
C GLU A 246 -12.79 15.85 -12.38
N MET A 247 -12.66 15.53 -11.09
CA MET A 247 -13.77 15.42 -10.14
C MET A 247 -13.96 16.68 -9.30
N ASP A 248 -13.03 17.62 -9.37
CA ASP A 248 -13.08 18.89 -8.65
C ASP A 248 -13.83 19.95 -9.48
N GLU A 249 -14.96 20.42 -8.98
CA GLU A 249 -15.78 21.43 -9.65
C GLU A 249 -15.09 22.79 -9.74
N SER A 250 -14.13 23.09 -8.84
CA SER A 250 -13.36 24.33 -8.87
C SER A 250 -12.44 24.45 -10.10
N ASN A 251 -12.09 23.33 -10.73
CA ASN A 251 -11.30 23.29 -11.96
C ASN A 251 -12.16 23.49 -13.23
N SER A 252 -13.42 23.92 -13.11
CA SER A 252 -14.24 24.18 -14.30
C SER A 252 -13.68 25.35 -15.11
N PRO A 253 -13.78 25.32 -16.47
CA PRO A 253 -13.27 26.39 -17.32
C PRO A 253 -13.84 27.76 -16.99
N ASP A 254 -15.05 27.82 -16.43
CA ASP A 254 -15.69 29.05 -16.00
C ASP A 254 -15.09 29.64 -14.71
N ALA A 255 -14.56 28.79 -13.83
CA ALA A 255 -13.87 29.22 -12.62
C ALA A 255 -12.46 29.80 -12.90
N VAL A 256 -11.83 29.37 -14.01
CA VAL A 256 -10.44 29.74 -14.37
C VAL A 256 -10.37 30.90 -15.40
N ARG A 257 -11.51 31.47 -15.81
CA ARG A 257 -11.55 32.61 -16.76
C ARG A 257 -10.78 33.88 -16.33
N GLY A 258 -10.32 33.94 -15.07
CA GLY A 258 -9.47 35.01 -14.56
C GLY A 258 -7.98 34.85 -14.81
N VAL A 259 -7.51 33.66 -15.20
CA VAL A 259 -6.09 33.41 -15.46
C VAL A 259 -5.75 33.90 -16.87
N LYS A 260 -4.93 34.94 -16.98
CA LYS A 260 -4.45 35.49 -18.26
C LYS A 260 -3.85 34.38 -19.10
N ARG A 261 -4.29 34.30 -20.38
CA ARG A 261 -3.66 33.45 -21.39
C ARG A 261 -2.16 33.75 -21.42
N ILE A 262 -1.34 32.80 -21.01
CA ILE A 262 0.11 32.86 -21.14
C ILE A 262 0.40 32.47 -22.60
N GLY A 263 0.90 33.41 -23.38
CA GLY A 263 1.49 33.18 -24.72
C GLY A 263 0.55 33.37 -25.90
N ALA A 264 0.46 34.61 -26.38
CA ALA A 264 0.29 34.91 -27.79
C ALA A 264 1.61 35.54 -28.29
#